data_dd36aaae05681b09036eba60224a290f
#
_entry.id   dd36aaae05681b09036eba60224a290f
#
_cell.length_a   1.000
_cell.length_b   1.000
_cell.length_c   1.000
_cell.angle_alpha   90.00
_cell.angle_beta   90.00
_cell.angle_gamma   90.00
#
_symmetry.space_group_name_H-M   'P 1'
#
loop_
_entity.id
_entity.type
_entity.pdbx_description
1 polymer ?
#
loop_
_entity_poly.entity_id
_entity_poly.type
_entity_poly.pdbx_seq_one_letter_code
_entity_poly.pdbx_strand_id
1 'polypeptide(L)'
;LKESNATFASVARHNFISPTKAQEIFDLYVRIPKSPLPEIICIDEVYALKDNHSKYVCILLDFLSHEMVDMLPDRKKYSLLNYFDRIPIQERNNVKYVVIDMYSVYRDVVHMKLKNAVIAVDSFHVIKNINTALDKVRIRIMKGKKSDCIDYYLLKNFHWLLLTGEVRENKRRYNKRLRRYINYPQLLDLLLNISPELRTAYEFKNLYLCFNMVSDHDNAEHDFHEFMKEVRDCNISEMIEIIKMLNNWHDEIINSFIVVNGKRLSNGIMESRNSIVKLIKKTGNGYVTVSYTH
;
A
#
# COMPACT_ATOMS: atom_id res chain seq x y z
N LEU A 1 18.19 28.41 -1.70
CA LEU A 1 17.39 27.28 -1.13
C LEU A 1 15.88 27.58 -1.03
N LYS A 2 15.44 28.82 -1.37
CA LYS A 2 14.01 29.15 -1.47
C LYS A 2 13.41 28.83 -2.85
N GLU A 3 14.22 28.40 -3.82
CA GLU A 3 13.76 27.98 -5.14
C GLU A 3 13.27 26.54 -5.11
N SER A 4 12.06 26.29 -5.57
CA SER A 4 11.36 25.03 -5.49
C SER A 4 12.05 23.83 -6.18
N ASN A 5 13.10 24.06 -6.96
CA ASN A 5 13.85 23.03 -7.70
C ASN A 5 15.36 23.09 -7.46
N ALA A 6 15.83 23.80 -6.41
CA ALA A 6 17.25 23.91 -6.12
C ALA A 6 17.79 22.56 -5.62
N THR A 7 18.88 22.08 -6.26
CA THR A 7 19.64 20.92 -5.80
C THR A 7 20.97 21.39 -5.21
N PHE A 8 21.60 20.60 -4.33
CA PHE A 8 22.95 20.94 -3.82
C PHE A 8 23.94 21.18 -4.95
N ALA A 9 23.84 20.44 -6.06
CA ALA A 9 24.67 20.63 -7.23
C ALA A 9 24.39 21.95 -7.95
N SER A 10 23.13 22.41 -8.04
CA SER A 10 22.78 23.71 -8.64
C SER A 10 23.22 24.86 -7.76
N VAL A 11 22.96 24.76 -6.45
CA VAL A 11 23.40 25.76 -5.44
C VAL A 11 24.92 25.84 -5.42
N ALA A 12 25.62 24.70 -5.44
CA ALA A 12 27.09 24.64 -5.43
C ALA A 12 27.67 25.34 -6.65
N ARG A 13 27.16 25.09 -7.86
CA ARG A 13 27.61 25.77 -9.09
C ARG A 13 27.39 27.28 -9.02
N HIS A 14 26.23 27.71 -8.51
CA HIS A 14 25.90 29.14 -8.41
C HIS A 14 26.76 29.89 -7.39
N ASN A 15 27.22 29.21 -6.35
CA ASN A 15 28.04 29.80 -5.27
C ASN A 15 29.52 29.41 -5.32
N PHE A 16 29.98 28.75 -6.39
CA PHE A 16 31.36 28.32 -6.58
C PHE A 16 31.95 27.47 -5.45
N ILE A 17 31.13 26.58 -4.88
CA ILE A 17 31.50 25.62 -3.86
C ILE A 17 31.28 24.19 -4.32
N SER A 18 31.73 23.19 -3.57
CA SER A 18 31.42 21.79 -3.87
C SER A 18 29.96 21.44 -3.44
N PRO A 19 29.29 20.48 -4.09
CA PRO A 19 27.98 19.98 -3.64
C PRO A 19 27.99 19.50 -2.18
N THR A 20 29.08 18.84 -1.74
CA THR A 20 29.25 18.39 -0.36
C THR A 20 29.29 19.59 0.59
N LYS A 21 30.02 20.68 0.22
CA LYS A 21 30.07 21.90 1.03
C LYS A 21 28.73 22.61 1.12
N ALA A 22 27.96 22.61 0.01
CA ALA A 22 26.61 23.14 0.02
C ALA A 22 25.67 22.33 0.94
N GLN A 23 25.86 21.02 0.99
CA GLN A 23 25.13 20.14 1.92
C GLN A 23 25.50 20.38 3.36
N GLU A 24 26.80 20.43 3.69
CA GLU A 24 27.28 20.74 5.04
C GLU A 24 26.73 22.08 5.58
N ILE A 25 26.73 23.11 4.73
CA ILE A 25 26.16 24.43 5.08
C ILE A 25 24.64 24.29 5.32
N PHE A 26 23.93 23.55 4.47
CA PHE A 26 22.51 23.31 4.66
C PHE A 26 22.23 22.62 5.99
N ASP A 27 22.93 21.52 6.29
CA ASP A 27 22.76 20.73 7.51
C ASP A 27 23.11 21.53 8.78
N LEU A 28 24.03 22.52 8.67
CA LEU A 28 24.41 23.38 9.78
C LEU A 28 23.38 24.49 10.07
N TYR A 29 22.78 25.08 9.04
CA TYR A 29 21.97 26.30 9.20
C TYR A 29 20.48 26.08 9.01
N VAL A 30 20.06 25.02 8.33
CA VAL A 30 18.64 24.73 8.12
C VAL A 30 18.12 23.82 9.25
N ARG A 31 17.31 24.39 10.11
CA ARG A 31 16.54 23.65 11.11
C ARG A 31 15.13 23.48 10.58
N ILE A 32 14.71 22.26 10.35
CA ILE A 32 13.31 21.94 10.03
C ILE A 32 12.62 21.73 11.38
N PRO A 33 11.67 22.62 11.77
CA PRO A 33 10.98 22.42 13.03
C PRO A 33 10.18 21.12 12.96
N LYS A 34 10.27 20.31 14.00
CA LYS A 34 9.48 19.09 14.11
C LYS A 34 8.01 19.46 14.21
N SER A 35 7.19 18.90 13.32
CA SER A 35 5.73 19.00 13.44
C SER A 35 5.26 18.14 14.61
N PRO A 36 4.31 18.62 15.44
CA PRO A 36 3.69 17.79 16.46
C PRO A 36 2.95 16.61 15.82
N LEU A 37 2.79 15.52 16.57
CA LEU A 37 2.01 14.38 16.09
C LEU A 37 0.54 14.79 15.94
N PRO A 38 -0.08 14.56 14.77
CA PRO A 38 -1.50 14.78 14.57
C PRO A 38 -2.34 13.74 15.30
N GLU A 39 -3.63 13.98 15.45
CA GLU A 39 -4.58 13.02 16.04
C GLU A 39 -4.71 11.74 15.21
N ILE A 40 -4.49 11.82 13.90
CA ILE A 40 -4.58 10.69 12.97
C ILE A 40 -3.32 10.62 12.12
N ILE A 41 -2.55 9.56 12.30
CA ILE A 41 -1.28 9.35 11.61
C ILE A 41 -1.45 8.24 10.56
N CYS A 42 -0.94 8.48 9.36
CA CYS A 42 -0.69 7.44 8.38
C CYS A 42 0.78 7.04 8.39
N ILE A 43 1.07 5.75 8.50
CA ILE A 43 2.44 5.21 8.42
C ILE A 43 2.53 4.29 7.20
N ASP A 44 3.49 4.57 6.32
CA ASP A 44 3.74 3.78 5.13
C ASP A 44 5.23 3.77 4.77
N GLU A 45 5.59 3.01 3.74
CA GLU A 45 6.96 2.92 3.26
C GLU A 45 7.10 3.32 1.79
N VAL A 46 8.21 3.97 1.49
CA VAL A 46 8.61 4.23 0.11
C VAL A 46 9.93 3.52 -0.17
N TYR A 47 9.98 2.84 -1.32
CA TYR A 47 11.22 2.23 -1.78
C TYR A 47 12.27 3.32 -2.01
N ALA A 48 13.34 3.31 -1.20
CA ALA A 48 14.47 4.22 -1.33
C ALA A 48 15.40 3.76 -2.46
N LEU A 49 16.10 4.72 -3.10
CA LEU A 49 17.27 4.38 -3.90
C LEU A 49 18.28 3.70 -2.98
N LYS A 50 19.04 2.73 -3.53
CA LYS A 50 20.04 1.96 -2.80
C LYS A 50 20.99 2.86 -2.04
N ASP A 51 20.67 3.13 -0.79
CA ASP A 51 21.63 3.61 0.19
C ASP A 51 22.06 2.42 1.04
N ASN A 52 23.27 2.48 1.61
CA ASN A 52 23.92 1.33 2.25
C ASN A 52 23.17 0.77 3.49
N HIS A 53 22.06 1.40 3.94
CA HIS A 53 21.41 1.06 5.20
C HIS A 53 19.99 0.51 5.09
N SER A 54 19.18 0.95 4.14
CA SER A 54 17.79 0.42 3.96
C SER A 54 17.27 0.61 2.55
N LYS A 55 16.49 -0.39 2.09
CA LYS A 55 15.75 -0.31 0.81
C LYS A 55 14.47 0.52 0.94
N TYR A 56 14.01 0.77 2.15
CA TYR A 56 12.74 1.41 2.44
C TYR A 56 12.93 2.54 3.45
N VAL A 57 12.23 3.63 3.21
CA VAL A 57 12.08 4.80 4.08
C VAL A 57 10.67 4.76 4.65
N CYS A 58 10.52 4.94 5.96
CA CYS A 58 9.21 5.05 6.58
C CYS A 58 8.75 6.51 6.55
N ILE A 59 7.51 6.74 6.18
CA ILE A 59 6.89 8.07 6.08
C ILE A 59 5.72 8.14 7.05
N LEU A 60 5.66 9.23 7.81
CA LEU A 60 4.53 9.60 8.63
C LEU A 60 3.81 10.79 8.00
N LEU A 61 2.50 10.66 7.79
CA LEU A 61 1.63 11.73 7.28
C LEU A 61 0.50 12.03 8.27
N ASP A 62 0.08 13.29 8.28
CA ASP A 62 -1.22 13.66 8.85
C ASP A 62 -2.34 13.27 7.87
N PHE A 63 -3.28 12.47 8.37
CA PHE A 63 -4.43 11.99 7.59
C PHE A 63 -5.35 13.13 7.11
N LEU A 64 -5.50 14.18 7.91
CA LEU A 64 -6.46 15.26 7.61
C LEU A 64 -5.87 16.30 6.68
N SER A 65 -4.68 16.81 6.98
CA SER A 65 -4.01 17.86 6.17
C SER A 65 -3.26 17.29 4.97
N HIS A 66 -2.97 15.99 4.98
CA HIS A 66 -2.13 15.30 4.00
C HIS A 66 -0.67 15.81 3.99
N GLU A 67 -0.25 16.48 5.03
CA GLU A 67 1.12 16.97 5.16
C GLU A 67 2.04 15.91 5.73
N MET A 68 3.30 15.99 5.33
CA MET A 68 4.33 15.10 5.87
C MET A 68 4.68 15.54 7.29
N VAL A 69 4.47 14.64 8.25
CA VAL A 69 4.86 14.83 9.66
C VAL A 69 6.36 14.56 9.82
N ASP A 70 6.84 13.42 9.31
CA ASP A 70 8.24 13.05 9.37
C ASP A 70 8.59 11.95 8.37
N MET A 71 9.90 11.75 8.14
CA MET A 71 10.44 10.69 7.31
C MET A 71 11.62 10.01 8.02
N LEU A 72 11.49 8.71 8.29
CA LEU A 72 12.49 7.93 8.98
C LEU A 72 13.38 7.15 8.00
N PRO A 73 14.67 6.96 8.30
CA PRO A 73 15.63 6.37 7.38
C PRO A 73 15.33 4.91 7.05
N ASP A 74 14.61 4.21 7.90
CA ASP A 74 14.19 2.84 7.70
C ASP A 74 12.88 2.52 8.43
N ARG A 75 12.33 1.30 8.23
CA ARG A 75 11.12 0.78 8.86
C ARG A 75 11.39 -0.24 9.96
N LYS A 76 12.61 -0.32 10.47
CA LYS A 76 12.97 -1.30 11.49
C LYS A 76 12.31 -0.95 12.83
N LYS A 77 11.92 -1.99 13.57
CA LYS A 77 11.26 -1.84 14.87
C LYS A 77 12.05 -0.93 15.82
N TYR A 78 13.37 -1.12 15.89
CA TYR A 78 14.24 -0.31 16.75
C TYR A 78 14.23 1.19 16.37
N SER A 79 14.33 1.50 15.08
CA SER A 79 14.31 2.90 14.60
C SER A 79 13.00 3.59 14.92
N LEU A 80 11.88 2.88 14.72
CA LEU A 80 10.54 3.38 15.04
C LEU A 80 10.34 3.58 16.53
N LEU A 81 10.77 2.63 17.36
CA LEU A 81 10.69 2.76 18.82
C LEU A 81 11.47 3.97 19.31
N ASN A 82 12.73 4.12 18.86
CA ASN A 82 13.59 5.26 19.22
C ASN A 82 12.98 6.60 18.77
N TYR A 83 12.34 6.63 17.60
CA TYR A 83 11.66 7.83 17.12
C TYR A 83 10.55 8.25 18.08
N PHE A 84 9.63 7.34 18.40
CA PHE A 84 8.52 7.65 19.31
C PHE A 84 8.98 7.91 20.75
N ASP A 85 10.08 7.31 21.20
CA ASP A 85 10.63 7.57 22.55
C ASP A 85 11.13 9.00 22.74
N ARG A 86 11.54 9.69 21.67
CA ARG A 86 11.94 11.09 21.69
C ARG A 86 10.75 12.06 21.75
N ILE A 87 9.54 11.57 21.56
CA ILE A 87 8.31 12.36 21.57
C ILE A 87 7.69 12.32 22.96
N PRO A 88 7.31 13.47 23.55
CA PRO A 88 6.66 13.51 24.85
C PRO A 88 5.43 12.59 24.93
N ILE A 89 5.23 11.94 26.08
CA ILE A 89 4.12 11.00 26.26
C ILE A 89 2.75 11.67 26.10
N GLN A 90 2.64 12.95 26.48
CA GLN A 90 1.43 13.73 26.32
C GLN A 90 1.07 13.88 24.85
N GLU A 91 2.06 14.15 23.99
CA GLU A 91 1.87 14.27 22.54
C GLU A 91 1.48 12.92 21.92
N ARG A 92 2.15 11.83 22.32
CA ARG A 92 1.82 10.47 21.88
C ARG A 92 0.40 10.04 22.28
N ASN A 93 -0.06 10.43 23.47
CA ASN A 93 -1.39 10.11 23.98
C ASN A 93 -2.51 10.87 23.26
N ASN A 94 -2.21 11.94 22.53
CA ASN A 94 -3.18 12.67 21.70
C ASN A 94 -3.49 11.97 20.38
N VAL A 95 -2.68 11.00 19.98
CA VAL A 95 -2.94 10.22 18.76
C VAL A 95 -4.12 9.29 19.01
N LYS A 96 -5.18 9.47 18.23
CA LYS A 96 -6.43 8.71 18.32
C LYS A 96 -6.50 7.54 17.33
N TYR A 97 -5.95 7.73 16.14
CA TYR A 97 -5.99 6.71 15.09
C TYR A 97 -4.64 6.62 14.38
N VAL A 98 -4.28 5.40 13.99
CA VAL A 98 -3.10 5.16 13.16
C VAL A 98 -3.49 4.24 12.01
N VAL A 99 -3.29 4.73 10.79
CA VAL A 99 -3.52 3.94 9.58
C VAL A 99 -2.20 3.37 9.09
N ILE A 100 -2.12 2.05 8.95
CA ILE A 100 -0.89 1.33 8.57
C ILE A 100 -1.14 0.38 7.40
N ASP A 101 -0.07 -0.04 6.74
CA ASP A 101 -0.11 -1.25 5.92
C ASP A 101 -0.12 -2.52 6.79
N MET A 102 -0.23 -3.69 6.17
CA MET A 102 -0.25 -4.97 6.89
C MET A 102 1.15 -5.44 7.33
N TYR A 103 1.98 -4.53 7.83
CA TYR A 103 3.30 -4.83 8.36
C TYR A 103 3.26 -4.92 9.89
N SER A 104 3.45 -6.12 10.44
CA SER A 104 3.28 -6.39 11.88
C SER A 104 4.16 -5.52 12.79
N VAL A 105 5.33 -5.09 12.30
CA VAL A 105 6.21 -4.20 13.06
C VAL A 105 5.54 -2.84 13.35
N TYR A 106 4.78 -2.29 12.41
CA TYR A 106 4.03 -1.05 12.65
C TYR A 106 2.98 -1.25 13.74
N ARG A 107 2.18 -2.34 13.64
CA ARG A 107 1.20 -2.71 14.66
C ARG A 107 1.82 -2.82 16.06
N ASP A 108 2.94 -3.56 16.17
CA ASP A 108 3.66 -3.72 17.44
C ASP A 108 4.12 -2.38 18.02
N VAL A 109 4.73 -1.53 17.19
CA VAL A 109 5.24 -0.22 17.62
C VAL A 109 4.12 0.68 18.09
N VAL A 110 3.00 0.73 17.35
CA VAL A 110 1.83 1.52 17.74
C VAL A 110 1.30 1.06 19.10
N HIS A 111 1.09 -0.24 19.32
CA HIS A 111 0.65 -0.77 20.60
C HIS A 111 1.61 -0.43 21.76
N MET A 112 2.91 -0.40 21.48
CA MET A 112 3.92 -0.08 22.51
C MET A 112 4.02 1.42 22.82
N LYS A 113 3.84 2.30 21.84
CA LYS A 113 4.19 3.72 21.94
C LYS A 113 3.01 4.67 21.86
N LEU A 114 1.92 4.30 21.20
CA LEU A 114 0.71 5.10 20.99
C LEU A 114 -0.50 4.39 21.61
N LYS A 115 -0.47 4.21 22.90
CA LYS A 115 -1.39 3.31 23.64
C LYS A 115 -2.87 3.65 23.53
N ASN A 116 -3.20 4.90 23.25
CA ASN A 116 -4.58 5.36 23.09
C ASN A 116 -5.08 5.25 21.64
N ALA A 117 -4.18 4.91 20.71
CA ALA A 117 -4.52 4.91 19.29
C ALA A 117 -5.22 3.62 18.88
N VAL A 118 -6.30 3.75 18.12
CA VAL A 118 -6.95 2.67 17.40
C VAL A 118 -6.22 2.49 16.06
N ILE A 119 -5.85 1.24 15.76
CA ILE A 119 -5.15 0.92 14.52
C ILE A 119 -6.17 0.54 13.46
N ALA A 120 -6.03 1.12 12.27
CA ALA A 120 -6.76 0.73 11.07
C ALA A 120 -5.77 0.28 9.99
N VAL A 121 -6.13 -0.74 9.22
CA VAL A 121 -5.33 -1.17 8.08
C VAL A 121 -5.82 -0.50 6.79
N ASP A 122 -4.89 -0.15 5.92
CA ASP A 122 -5.26 0.35 4.60
C ASP A 122 -5.87 -0.76 3.73
N SER A 123 -7.13 -0.58 3.36
CA SER A 123 -7.89 -1.55 2.55
C SER A 123 -7.25 -1.85 1.19
N PHE A 124 -6.50 -0.89 0.62
CA PHE A 124 -5.74 -1.12 -0.62
C PHE A 124 -4.72 -2.26 -0.45
N HIS A 125 -4.00 -2.30 0.68
CA HIS A 125 -3.01 -3.35 0.95
C HIS A 125 -3.66 -4.72 1.16
N VAL A 126 -4.87 -4.77 1.74
CA VAL A 126 -5.64 -6.02 1.84
C VAL A 126 -6.01 -6.54 0.45
N ILE A 127 -6.61 -5.67 -0.39
CA ILE A 127 -6.99 -6.01 -1.76
C ILE A 127 -5.78 -6.43 -2.61
N LYS A 128 -4.65 -5.74 -2.44
CA LYS A 128 -3.38 -6.09 -3.10
C LYS A 128 -2.89 -7.49 -2.73
N ASN A 129 -3.00 -7.89 -1.46
CA ASN A 129 -2.64 -9.23 -1.01
C ASN A 129 -3.57 -10.30 -1.62
N ILE A 130 -4.88 -10.05 -1.65
CA ILE A 130 -5.86 -10.94 -2.29
C ILE A 130 -5.57 -11.08 -3.80
N ASN A 131 -5.32 -9.97 -4.49
CA ASN A 131 -4.93 -9.98 -5.90
C ASN A 131 -3.63 -10.74 -6.16
N THR A 132 -2.66 -10.62 -5.26
CA THR A 132 -1.40 -11.36 -5.35
C THR A 132 -1.62 -12.87 -5.19
N ALA A 133 -2.51 -13.29 -4.29
CA ALA A 133 -2.86 -14.69 -4.12
C ALA A 133 -3.61 -15.23 -5.34
N LEU A 134 -4.60 -14.50 -5.87
CA LEU A 134 -5.31 -14.85 -7.10
C LEU A 134 -4.32 -14.98 -8.29
N ASP A 135 -3.36 -14.09 -8.40
CA ASP A 135 -2.35 -14.17 -9.48
C ASP A 135 -1.43 -15.40 -9.30
N LYS A 136 -1.10 -15.79 -8.06
CA LYS A 136 -0.37 -17.04 -7.80
C LYS A 136 -1.16 -18.27 -8.24
N VAL A 137 -2.48 -18.34 -7.95
CA VAL A 137 -3.38 -19.40 -8.45
C VAL A 137 -3.33 -19.46 -9.96
N ARG A 138 -3.51 -18.32 -10.63
CA ARG A 138 -3.41 -18.22 -12.10
C ARG A 138 -2.07 -18.72 -12.64
N ILE A 139 -0.95 -18.29 -12.02
CA ILE A 139 0.40 -18.69 -12.44
C ILE A 139 0.58 -20.20 -12.27
N ARG A 140 0.12 -20.78 -11.17
CA ARG A 140 0.18 -22.22 -10.92
C ARG A 140 -0.58 -22.99 -11.99
N ILE A 141 -1.82 -22.60 -12.30
CA ILE A 141 -2.63 -23.22 -13.35
C ILE A 141 -1.97 -23.04 -14.73
N MET A 142 -1.44 -21.86 -15.03
CA MET A 142 -0.77 -21.57 -16.29
C MET A 142 0.48 -22.44 -16.50
N LYS A 143 1.26 -22.70 -15.46
CA LYS A 143 2.45 -23.58 -15.52
C LYS A 143 2.10 -25.03 -15.85
N GLY A 144 0.90 -25.48 -15.54
CA GLY A 144 0.40 -26.82 -15.91
C GLY A 144 -0.09 -26.93 -17.36
N LYS A 145 -0.09 -25.81 -18.14
CA LYS A 145 -0.56 -25.79 -19.52
C LYS A 145 0.58 -25.77 -20.53
N LYS A 146 0.37 -26.37 -21.69
CA LYS A 146 1.32 -26.27 -22.83
C LYS A 146 1.35 -24.83 -23.35
N SER A 147 2.53 -24.30 -23.68
CA SER A 147 2.72 -22.89 -24.07
C SER A 147 2.03 -22.50 -25.38
N ASP A 148 1.71 -23.46 -26.23
CA ASP A 148 1.02 -23.28 -27.50
C ASP A 148 -0.51 -23.36 -27.40
N CYS A 149 -1.07 -23.79 -26.26
CA CYS A 149 -2.50 -23.91 -26.09
C CYS A 149 -3.20 -22.55 -25.84
N ILE A 150 -4.52 -22.53 -26.09
CA ILE A 150 -5.36 -21.35 -25.91
C ILE A 150 -5.44 -20.93 -24.43
N ASP A 151 -5.53 -21.88 -23.51
CA ASP A 151 -5.60 -21.61 -22.08
C ASP A 151 -4.36 -20.83 -21.60
N TYR A 152 -3.17 -21.28 -21.99
CA TYR A 152 -1.92 -20.59 -21.66
C TYR A 152 -1.91 -19.15 -22.22
N TYR A 153 -2.33 -18.99 -23.48
CA TYR A 153 -2.43 -17.68 -24.11
C TYR A 153 -3.38 -16.74 -23.34
N LEU A 154 -4.55 -17.23 -22.92
CA LEU A 154 -5.52 -16.45 -22.16
C LEU A 154 -4.95 -16.06 -20.78
N LEU A 155 -4.44 -17.02 -20.02
CA LEU A 155 -3.89 -16.81 -18.69
C LEU A 155 -2.69 -15.85 -18.70
N LYS A 156 -1.88 -15.85 -19.76
CA LYS A 156 -0.71 -14.99 -19.89
C LYS A 156 -1.05 -13.55 -20.27
N ASN A 157 -1.95 -13.36 -21.24
CA ASN A 157 -2.16 -12.06 -21.88
C ASN A 157 -3.35 -11.27 -21.31
N PHE A 158 -4.31 -11.94 -20.65
CA PHE A 158 -5.53 -11.32 -20.14
C PHE A 158 -5.67 -11.42 -18.62
N HIS A 159 -4.59 -11.75 -17.90
CA HIS A 159 -4.57 -11.85 -16.44
C HIS A 159 -5.05 -10.59 -15.71
N TRP A 160 -4.84 -9.43 -16.29
CA TRP A 160 -5.28 -8.16 -15.74
C TRP A 160 -6.81 -8.08 -15.57
N LEU A 161 -7.60 -8.80 -16.37
CA LEU A 161 -9.05 -8.90 -16.20
C LEU A 161 -9.45 -9.56 -14.87
N LEU A 162 -8.62 -10.48 -14.37
CA LEU A 162 -8.84 -11.13 -13.07
C LEU A 162 -8.56 -10.17 -11.90
N LEU A 163 -7.60 -9.26 -12.08
CA LEU A 163 -7.09 -8.38 -11.02
C LEU A 163 -7.82 -7.04 -10.96
N THR A 164 -8.55 -6.67 -12.00
CA THR A 164 -9.33 -5.44 -12.02
C THR A 164 -10.56 -5.55 -11.11
N GLY A 165 -11.01 -4.43 -10.53
CA GLY A 165 -12.20 -4.40 -9.66
C GLY A 165 -13.48 -4.65 -10.45
N GLU A 166 -13.65 -3.95 -11.57
CA GLU A 166 -14.82 -4.07 -12.45
C GLU A 166 -14.37 -4.26 -13.90
N VAL A 167 -14.90 -5.28 -14.55
CA VAL A 167 -14.67 -5.52 -15.98
C VAL A 167 -15.80 -4.88 -16.77
N ARG A 168 -15.55 -3.69 -17.31
CA ARG A 168 -16.52 -2.95 -18.11
C ARG A 168 -16.62 -3.49 -19.52
N GLU A 169 -17.82 -3.43 -20.06
CA GLU A 169 -18.04 -3.77 -21.47
C GLU A 169 -17.28 -2.82 -22.40
N ASN A 170 -16.64 -3.39 -23.41
CA ASN A 170 -15.91 -2.65 -24.43
C ASN A 170 -16.32 -3.12 -25.82
N LYS A 171 -15.99 -2.34 -26.85
CA LYS A 171 -16.22 -2.73 -28.23
C LYS A 171 -15.51 -4.04 -28.55
N ARG A 172 -16.23 -4.99 -29.17
CA ARG A 172 -15.64 -6.25 -29.65
C ARG A 172 -14.52 -6.01 -30.62
N ARG A 173 -13.40 -6.72 -30.42
CA ARG A 173 -12.23 -6.68 -31.30
C ARG A 173 -11.89 -8.08 -31.78
N TYR A 174 -11.40 -8.20 -33.02
CA TYR A 174 -10.98 -9.47 -33.55
C TYR A 174 -9.72 -9.98 -32.85
N ASN A 175 -9.85 -11.14 -32.21
CA ASN A 175 -8.71 -11.82 -31.58
C ASN A 175 -8.17 -12.89 -32.53
N LYS A 176 -6.98 -12.70 -33.06
CA LYS A 176 -6.36 -13.59 -34.05
C LYS A 176 -6.17 -15.03 -33.53
N ARG A 177 -5.80 -15.18 -32.24
CA ARG A 177 -5.56 -16.51 -31.63
C ARG A 177 -6.86 -17.28 -31.43
N LEU A 178 -7.93 -16.58 -31.02
CA LEU A 178 -9.27 -17.15 -30.83
C LEU A 178 -10.10 -17.22 -32.12
N ARG A 179 -9.62 -16.58 -33.21
CA ARG A 179 -10.30 -16.49 -34.53
C ARG A 179 -11.74 -15.98 -34.45
N ARG A 180 -12.03 -15.02 -33.53
CA ARG A 180 -13.37 -14.42 -33.35
C ARG A 180 -13.32 -13.00 -32.79
N TYR A 181 -14.44 -12.28 -32.96
CA TYR A 181 -14.67 -11.00 -32.31
C TYR A 181 -15.08 -11.22 -30.86
N ILE A 182 -14.44 -10.55 -29.92
CA ILE A 182 -14.64 -10.76 -28.48
C ILE A 182 -14.41 -9.45 -27.70
N ASN A 183 -15.17 -9.27 -26.60
CA ASN A 183 -15.00 -8.17 -25.65
C ASN A 183 -14.41 -8.67 -24.31
N TYR A 184 -14.16 -7.77 -23.38
CA TYR A 184 -13.51 -8.09 -22.09
C TYR A 184 -14.36 -9.02 -21.19
N PRO A 185 -15.70 -8.82 -21.03
CA PRO A 185 -16.52 -9.78 -20.27
C PRO A 185 -16.43 -11.19 -20.85
N GLN A 186 -16.50 -11.35 -22.17
CA GLN A 186 -16.38 -12.65 -22.81
C GLN A 186 -15.00 -13.28 -22.64
N LEU A 187 -13.94 -12.46 -22.63
CA LEU A 187 -12.57 -12.94 -22.33
C LEU A 187 -12.43 -13.38 -20.89
N LEU A 188 -13.05 -12.66 -19.93
CA LEU A 188 -13.09 -13.05 -18.54
C LEU A 188 -13.82 -14.39 -18.35
N ASP A 189 -14.98 -14.57 -18.98
CA ASP A 189 -15.70 -15.86 -18.94
C ASP A 189 -14.84 -17.02 -19.44
N LEU A 190 -14.11 -16.81 -20.53
CA LEU A 190 -13.16 -17.83 -21.03
C LEU A 190 -12.04 -18.13 -20.03
N LEU A 191 -11.50 -17.11 -19.36
CA LEU A 191 -10.48 -17.28 -18.32
C LEU A 191 -11.02 -18.10 -17.15
N LEU A 192 -12.21 -17.76 -16.65
CA LEU A 192 -12.83 -18.41 -15.49
C LEU A 192 -13.27 -19.86 -15.79
N ASN A 193 -13.50 -20.19 -17.07
CA ASN A 193 -13.82 -21.55 -17.50
C ASN A 193 -12.60 -22.45 -17.65
N ILE A 194 -11.37 -21.94 -17.57
CA ILE A 194 -10.13 -22.73 -17.63
C ILE A 194 -10.00 -23.66 -16.43
N SER A 195 -10.42 -23.20 -15.24
CA SER A 195 -10.29 -23.96 -14.00
C SER A 195 -11.32 -23.53 -12.97
N PRO A 196 -11.99 -24.48 -12.30
CA PRO A 196 -12.86 -24.19 -11.15
C PRO A 196 -12.12 -23.44 -10.03
N GLU A 197 -10.87 -23.81 -9.72
CA GLU A 197 -10.06 -23.12 -8.71
C GLU A 197 -9.83 -21.65 -9.06
N LEU A 198 -9.59 -21.32 -10.34
CA LEU A 198 -9.42 -19.93 -10.76
C LEU A 198 -10.72 -19.13 -10.60
N ARG A 199 -11.84 -19.74 -10.89
CA ARG A 199 -13.17 -19.15 -10.70
C ARG A 199 -13.43 -18.88 -9.21
N THR A 200 -13.23 -19.88 -8.35
CA THR A 200 -13.40 -19.73 -6.89
C THR A 200 -12.50 -18.65 -6.31
N ALA A 201 -11.23 -18.59 -6.74
CA ALA A 201 -10.31 -17.54 -6.27
C ALA A 201 -10.73 -16.15 -6.76
N TYR A 202 -11.29 -16.04 -7.96
CA TYR A 202 -11.84 -14.78 -8.48
C TYR A 202 -13.11 -14.36 -7.73
N GLU A 203 -14.01 -15.29 -7.43
CA GLU A 203 -15.22 -15.06 -6.64
C GLU A 203 -14.87 -14.61 -5.22
N PHE A 204 -13.88 -15.25 -4.58
CA PHE A 204 -13.33 -14.82 -3.29
C PHE A 204 -12.92 -13.33 -3.32
N LYS A 205 -12.14 -12.93 -4.33
CA LYS A 205 -11.74 -11.52 -4.50
C LYS A 205 -12.96 -10.61 -4.60
N ASN A 206 -13.95 -10.97 -5.39
CA ASN A 206 -15.14 -10.13 -5.60
C ASN A 206 -16.01 -10.05 -4.34
N LEU A 207 -16.14 -11.12 -3.57
CA LEU A 207 -16.83 -11.09 -2.27
C LEU A 207 -16.15 -10.11 -1.31
N TYR A 208 -14.80 -10.13 -1.23
CA TYR A 208 -14.08 -9.16 -0.42
C TYR A 208 -14.25 -7.72 -0.92
N LEU A 209 -14.23 -7.50 -2.24
CA LEU A 209 -14.46 -6.16 -2.81
C LEU A 209 -15.87 -5.68 -2.50
N CYS A 210 -16.88 -6.55 -2.57
CA CYS A 210 -18.25 -6.23 -2.21
C CYS A 210 -18.34 -5.83 -0.73
N PHE A 211 -17.82 -6.65 0.19
CA PHE A 211 -17.71 -6.32 1.60
C PHE A 211 -17.05 -4.95 1.82
N ASN A 212 -15.88 -4.73 1.25
CA ASN A 212 -15.14 -3.47 1.45
C ASN A 212 -15.86 -2.23 0.89
N MET A 213 -16.73 -2.38 -0.11
CA MET A 213 -17.43 -1.29 -0.78
C MET A 213 -18.80 -0.99 -0.16
N VAL A 214 -19.51 -2.02 0.31
CA VAL A 214 -20.91 -1.91 0.75
C VAL A 214 -21.03 -1.67 2.25
N SER A 215 -20.13 -2.25 3.06
CA SER A 215 -20.17 -2.14 4.52
C SER A 215 -19.81 -0.73 5.00
N ASP A 216 -20.46 -0.34 6.09
CA ASP A 216 -20.12 0.81 6.92
C ASP A 216 -19.56 0.34 8.27
N HIS A 217 -19.17 1.28 9.13
CA HIS A 217 -18.58 0.97 10.44
C HIS A 217 -19.53 0.15 11.34
N ASP A 218 -20.83 0.41 11.26
CA ASP A 218 -21.82 -0.22 12.16
C ASP A 218 -22.10 -1.67 11.76
N ASN A 219 -21.97 -1.99 10.47
CA ASN A 219 -22.23 -3.32 9.92
C ASN A 219 -20.96 -4.12 9.61
N ALA A 220 -19.79 -3.48 9.60
CA ALA A 220 -18.54 -4.09 9.13
C ALA A 220 -18.20 -5.43 9.82
N GLU A 221 -18.44 -5.52 11.13
CA GLU A 221 -18.19 -6.74 11.91
C GLU A 221 -19.09 -7.89 11.44
N HIS A 222 -20.41 -7.62 11.30
CA HIS A 222 -21.37 -8.60 10.81
C HIS A 222 -21.06 -9.03 9.39
N ASP A 223 -20.83 -8.08 8.50
CA ASP A 223 -20.58 -8.34 7.08
C ASP A 223 -19.26 -9.08 6.86
N PHE A 224 -18.23 -8.77 7.65
CA PHE A 224 -16.99 -9.52 7.65
C PHE A 224 -17.21 -10.99 8.06
N HIS A 225 -18.01 -11.21 9.08
CA HIS A 225 -18.34 -12.55 9.53
C HIS A 225 -19.08 -13.34 8.47
N GLU A 226 -20.08 -12.74 7.79
CA GLU A 226 -20.79 -13.36 6.66
C GLU A 226 -19.83 -13.66 5.50
N PHE A 227 -18.99 -12.70 5.11
CA PHE A 227 -17.93 -12.95 4.11
C PHE A 227 -17.04 -14.14 4.50
N MET A 228 -16.60 -14.21 5.75
CA MET A 228 -15.73 -15.30 6.22
C MET A 228 -16.44 -16.66 6.24
N LYS A 229 -17.77 -16.69 6.43
CA LYS A 229 -18.56 -17.93 6.27
C LYS A 229 -18.58 -18.42 4.83
N GLU A 230 -18.81 -17.51 3.87
CA GLU A 230 -18.85 -17.83 2.44
C GLU A 230 -17.52 -18.41 1.93
N VAL A 231 -16.39 -17.94 2.48
CA VAL A 231 -15.06 -18.39 2.04
C VAL A 231 -14.46 -19.52 2.88
N ARG A 232 -15.16 -19.97 3.93
CA ARG A 232 -14.66 -20.98 4.90
C ARG A 232 -14.17 -22.26 4.24
N ASP A 233 -14.93 -22.76 3.26
CA ASP A 233 -14.68 -24.05 2.64
C ASP A 233 -13.77 -23.95 1.40
N CYS A 234 -13.13 -22.81 1.24
CA CYS A 234 -12.15 -22.61 0.17
C CYS A 234 -10.89 -23.46 0.42
N ASN A 235 -10.69 -24.49 -0.41
CA ASN A 235 -9.57 -25.44 -0.31
C ASN A 235 -8.38 -25.08 -1.20
N ILE A 236 -8.27 -23.80 -1.64
CA ILE A 236 -7.17 -23.31 -2.48
C ILE A 236 -6.06 -22.81 -1.54
N SER A 237 -4.86 -23.41 -1.62
CA SER A 237 -3.76 -23.13 -0.70
C SER A 237 -3.42 -21.64 -0.58
N GLU A 238 -3.36 -20.94 -1.71
CA GLU A 238 -3.06 -19.50 -1.77
C GLU A 238 -4.16 -18.65 -1.09
N MET A 239 -5.41 -19.09 -1.16
CA MET A 239 -6.54 -18.41 -0.51
C MET A 239 -6.65 -18.72 0.97
N ILE A 240 -6.26 -19.92 1.40
CA ILE A 240 -6.17 -20.28 2.82
C ILE A 240 -5.19 -19.34 3.55
N GLU A 241 -4.07 -18.99 2.93
CA GLU A 241 -3.14 -18.01 3.50
C GLU A 241 -3.77 -16.61 3.63
N ILE A 242 -4.61 -16.21 2.68
CA ILE A 242 -5.39 -14.96 2.77
C ILE A 242 -6.40 -15.03 3.91
N ILE A 243 -7.13 -16.13 4.06
CA ILE A 243 -8.09 -16.32 5.18
C ILE A 243 -7.37 -16.16 6.53
N LYS A 244 -6.20 -16.79 6.71
CA LYS A 244 -5.38 -16.64 7.93
C LYS A 244 -4.94 -15.19 8.15
N MET A 245 -4.51 -14.52 7.09
CA MET A 245 -4.12 -13.12 7.13
C MET A 245 -5.30 -12.23 7.54
N LEU A 246 -6.49 -12.41 6.93
CA LEU A 246 -7.69 -11.64 7.26
C LEU A 246 -8.09 -11.82 8.73
N ASN A 247 -8.07 -13.06 9.24
CA ASN A 247 -8.33 -13.32 10.66
C ASN A 247 -7.30 -12.67 11.58
N ASN A 248 -6.02 -12.65 11.21
CA ASN A 248 -4.97 -12.02 12.03
C ASN A 248 -5.05 -10.48 12.04
N TRP A 249 -5.67 -9.87 11.04
CA TRP A 249 -5.84 -8.43 10.89
C TRP A 249 -7.31 -8.00 11.02
N HIS A 250 -8.14 -8.85 11.66
CA HIS A 250 -9.57 -8.64 11.81
C HIS A 250 -9.91 -7.26 12.35
N ASP A 251 -9.44 -6.94 13.55
CA ASP A 251 -9.79 -5.70 14.25
C ASP A 251 -9.36 -4.46 13.44
N GLU A 252 -8.15 -4.49 12.86
CA GLU A 252 -7.65 -3.39 12.06
C GLU A 252 -8.39 -3.23 10.73
N ILE A 253 -8.91 -4.33 10.16
CA ILE A 253 -9.77 -4.29 8.98
C ILE A 253 -11.11 -3.64 9.34
N ILE A 254 -11.75 -4.05 10.45
CA ILE A 254 -13.00 -3.45 10.91
C ILE A 254 -12.80 -1.97 11.23
N ASN A 255 -11.75 -1.62 11.94
CA ASN A 255 -11.41 -0.23 12.25
C ASN A 255 -11.20 0.63 11.00
N SER A 256 -10.85 0.03 9.86
CA SER A 256 -10.69 0.77 8.60
C SER A 256 -12.00 1.39 8.09
N PHE A 257 -13.16 0.95 8.59
CA PHE A 257 -14.46 1.51 8.26
C PHE A 257 -14.83 2.75 9.09
N ILE A 258 -14.06 3.08 10.12
CA ILE A 258 -14.24 4.31 10.89
C ILE A 258 -14.15 5.53 9.97
N VAL A 259 -15.11 6.44 10.09
CA VAL A 259 -15.17 7.67 9.32
C VAL A 259 -14.84 8.86 10.21
N VAL A 260 -13.85 9.66 9.82
CA VAL A 260 -13.48 10.90 10.50
C VAL A 260 -13.57 12.05 9.50
N ASN A 261 -14.31 13.10 9.86
CA ASN A 261 -14.55 14.25 8.98
C ASN A 261 -15.06 13.87 7.58
N GLY A 262 -15.96 12.86 7.51
CA GLY A 262 -16.54 12.38 6.26
C GLY A 262 -15.60 11.53 5.39
N LYS A 263 -14.40 11.18 5.88
CA LYS A 263 -13.45 10.32 5.19
C LYS A 263 -13.22 9.03 5.96
N ARG A 264 -13.32 7.89 5.29
CA ARG A 264 -12.96 6.59 5.83
C ARG A 264 -11.45 6.51 6.07
N LEU A 265 -11.03 5.89 7.19
CA LEU A 265 -9.62 5.69 7.49
C LEU A 265 -8.96 4.77 6.44
N SER A 266 -8.23 5.36 5.51
CA SER A 266 -7.47 4.64 4.49
C SER A 266 -6.25 5.46 4.04
N ASN A 267 -5.24 4.79 3.48
CA ASN A 267 -4.02 5.43 2.99
C ASN A 267 -4.08 5.86 1.51
N GLY A 268 -5.26 5.96 0.89
CA GLY A 268 -5.37 6.42 -0.50
C GLY A 268 -4.63 7.73 -0.79
N ILE A 269 -4.43 8.55 0.24
CA ILE A 269 -3.63 9.77 0.25
C ILE A 269 -2.13 9.49 0.08
N MET A 270 -1.64 8.39 0.68
CA MET A 270 -0.23 8.00 0.64
C MET A 270 0.26 7.67 -0.77
N GLU A 271 -0.57 7.07 -1.62
CA GLU A 271 -0.19 6.76 -3.01
C GLU A 271 0.19 8.01 -3.79
N SER A 272 -0.57 9.10 -3.61
CA SER A 272 -0.28 10.40 -4.22
C SER A 272 1.06 10.97 -3.71
N ARG A 273 1.31 10.95 -2.40
CA ARG A 273 2.54 11.48 -1.79
C ARG A 273 3.75 10.60 -2.06
N ASN A 274 3.59 9.30 -2.08
CA ASN A 274 4.64 8.35 -2.48
C ASN A 274 5.10 8.61 -3.91
N SER A 275 4.20 9.02 -4.81
CA SER A 275 4.54 9.43 -6.17
C SER A 275 5.40 10.70 -6.18
N ILE A 276 5.11 11.69 -5.32
CA ILE A 276 5.91 12.91 -5.16
C ILE A 276 7.32 12.59 -4.62
N VAL A 277 7.42 11.75 -3.59
CA VAL A 277 8.72 11.33 -3.04
C VAL A 277 9.54 10.58 -4.10
N LYS A 278 8.91 9.70 -4.88
CA LYS A 278 9.56 9.02 -6.01
C LYS A 278 10.01 10.00 -7.08
N LEU A 279 9.22 11.04 -7.37
CA LEU A 279 9.56 12.09 -8.31
C LEU A 279 10.74 12.92 -7.82
N ILE A 280 10.74 13.38 -6.56
CA ILE A 280 11.84 14.11 -5.95
C ILE A 280 13.13 13.28 -6.01
N LYS A 281 13.07 11.99 -5.72
CA LYS A 281 14.22 11.08 -5.83
C LYS A 281 14.71 10.92 -7.27
N LYS A 282 13.80 10.88 -8.26
CA LYS A 282 14.14 10.75 -9.68
C LYS A 282 14.77 12.03 -10.24
N THR A 283 14.30 13.20 -9.80
CA THR A 283 14.78 14.51 -10.24
C THR A 283 15.97 15.02 -9.43
N GLY A 284 16.09 14.60 -8.18
CA GLY A 284 17.19 14.98 -7.25
C GLY A 284 18.39 14.04 -7.37
N ASN A 285 19.09 14.02 -8.52
CA ASN A 285 20.33 13.27 -8.65
C ASN A 285 21.30 13.65 -7.53
N GLY A 286 21.40 12.81 -6.47
CA GLY A 286 22.38 12.96 -5.40
C GLY A 286 21.86 13.33 -4.00
N TYR A 287 20.55 13.34 -3.75
CA TYR A 287 20.04 13.40 -2.37
C TYR A 287 20.28 12.07 -1.65
N VAL A 288 21.27 12.06 -0.77
CA VAL A 288 21.44 11.00 0.22
C VAL A 288 20.43 11.23 1.35
N THR A 289 19.72 10.20 1.76
CA THR A 289 18.56 10.24 2.69
C THR A 289 18.91 10.70 4.12
N VAL A 290 20.15 11.11 4.39
CA VAL A 290 20.68 11.37 5.73
C VAL A 290 20.25 12.72 6.32
N SER A 291 19.78 13.67 5.51
CA SER A 291 19.52 15.05 5.94
C SER A 291 18.16 15.29 6.62
N TYR A 292 17.34 14.26 6.85
CA TYR A 292 15.97 14.42 7.35
C TYR A 292 15.73 13.85 8.75
N THR A 293 16.77 13.35 9.40
CA THR A 293 16.65 12.83 10.78
C THR A 293 17.26 13.80 11.78
N HIS A 294 16.42 14.50 12.49
CA HIS A 294 16.76 15.16 13.75
C HIS A 294 16.05 14.54 14.92
#